data_6aceb42a3dd5fbd4fba9510be32a7cb1
#
_entry.id   6aceb42a3dd5fbd4fba9510be32a7cb1
#
_cell.length_a   1.000
_cell.length_b   1.000
_cell.length_c   1.000
_cell.angle_alpha   90.00
_cell.angle_beta   90.00
_cell.angle_gamma   90.00
#
_symmetry.space_group_name_H-M   'P 1'
#
loop_
_entity.id
_entity.type
_entity.pdbx_description
1 polymer ?
#
loop_
_entity_poly.entity_id
_entity_poly.type
_entity_poly.pdbx_seq_one_letter_code
_entity_poly.pdbx_strand_id
1 'polypeptide(L)'
;LAIVSDGRIFENINMSSRARRLEKRLRREQRRLSRKYEMRKKKGGSTATASANIEKKKLSVQRLHQRLANLRRNHENQVIHALVEQKPRFITVEDLNVTGMMKNRHLSKAVSEQRFYSFREKLRRKAEIIGIEFRIADRFYLSSKTCHACGHVHSRLKLKARIYVCPVCGYTEDRDLNAALNLRDTKNYRIA
;
A
#
# COMPACT_ATOMS: atom_id res chain seq x y z
N LEU A 1 -0.89 -6.06 2.70
CA LEU A 1 -1.56 -4.91 2.11
C LEU A 1 -2.79 -4.52 2.90
N ALA A 2 -3.73 -5.44 3.11
CA ALA A 2 -4.94 -5.22 3.88
C ALA A 2 -5.34 -6.50 4.61
N ILE A 3 -5.87 -6.35 5.81
CA ILE A 3 -6.54 -7.42 6.57
C ILE A 3 -7.99 -6.98 6.72
N VAL A 4 -8.91 -7.91 6.46
CA VAL A 4 -10.34 -7.67 6.50
C VAL A 4 -10.92 -8.28 7.77
N SER A 5 -12.01 -7.72 8.28
CA SER A 5 -12.68 -8.19 9.51
C SER A 5 -13.25 -9.62 9.42
N ASP A 6 -13.31 -10.21 8.23
CA ASP A 6 -13.67 -11.61 8.01
C ASP A 6 -12.46 -12.58 8.05
N GLY A 7 -11.26 -12.06 8.38
CA GLY A 7 -10.02 -12.81 8.47
C GLY A 7 -9.24 -12.94 7.15
N ARG A 8 -9.76 -12.46 6.02
CA ARG A 8 -9.01 -12.48 4.76
C ARG A 8 -7.80 -11.55 4.81
N ILE A 9 -6.67 -12.05 4.32
CA ILE A 9 -5.41 -11.33 4.27
C ILE A 9 -5.01 -11.12 2.81
N PHE A 10 -4.84 -9.86 2.40
CA PHE A 10 -4.29 -9.50 1.10
C PHE A 10 -2.83 -9.12 1.27
N GLU A 11 -1.93 -9.95 0.77
CA GLU A 11 -0.50 -9.75 0.91
C GLU A 11 0.02 -8.54 0.12
N ASN A 12 1.17 -8.03 0.55
CA ASN A 12 1.84 -6.95 -0.14
C ASN A 12 2.51 -7.46 -1.43
N ILE A 13 1.98 -7.08 -2.59
CA ILE A 13 2.50 -7.48 -3.90
C ILE A 13 3.97 -7.11 -4.12
N ASN A 14 4.48 -6.06 -3.46
CA ASN A 14 5.88 -5.65 -3.55
C ASN A 14 6.83 -6.70 -2.93
N MET A 15 6.32 -7.56 -2.04
CA MET A 15 7.08 -8.66 -1.45
C MET A 15 7.11 -9.92 -2.34
N SER A 16 6.31 -9.96 -3.41
CA SER A 16 6.29 -11.10 -4.33
C SER A 16 7.62 -11.29 -5.05
N SER A 17 7.94 -12.53 -5.39
CA SER A 17 9.14 -12.86 -6.17
C SER A 17 9.18 -12.14 -7.53
N ARG A 18 8.01 -11.93 -8.14
CA ARG A 18 7.87 -11.22 -9.42
C ARG A 18 8.23 -9.73 -9.28
N ALA A 19 7.71 -9.04 -8.26
CA ALA A 19 8.03 -7.64 -8.00
C ALA A 19 9.52 -7.46 -7.70
N ARG A 20 10.07 -8.27 -6.81
CA ARG A 20 11.50 -8.23 -6.45
C ARG A 20 12.43 -8.46 -7.65
N ARG A 21 12.10 -9.39 -8.55
CA ARG A 21 12.86 -9.62 -9.79
C ARG A 21 12.81 -8.41 -10.72
N LEU A 22 11.64 -7.80 -10.91
CA LEU A 22 11.49 -6.59 -11.71
C LEU A 22 12.27 -5.41 -11.14
N GLU A 23 12.21 -5.20 -9.82
CA GLU A 23 12.97 -4.14 -9.15
C GLU A 23 14.49 -4.35 -9.27
N LYS A 24 14.97 -5.58 -9.06
CA LYS A 24 16.38 -5.91 -9.24
C LYS A 24 16.85 -5.62 -10.67
N ARG A 25 16.03 -5.97 -11.66
CA ARG A 25 16.29 -5.68 -13.08
C ARG A 25 16.28 -4.17 -13.34
N LEU A 26 15.30 -3.44 -12.83
CA LEU A 26 15.19 -2.00 -12.96
C LEU A 26 16.42 -1.29 -12.43
N ARG A 27 16.86 -1.61 -11.21
CA ARG A 27 18.08 -1.04 -10.62
C ARG A 27 19.33 -1.28 -11.48
N ARG A 28 19.46 -2.48 -12.08
CA ARG A 28 20.58 -2.78 -12.99
C ARG A 28 20.52 -1.92 -14.25
N GLU A 29 19.34 -1.78 -14.88
CA GLU A 29 19.20 -0.99 -16.09
C GLU A 29 19.38 0.52 -15.83
N GLN A 30 18.93 1.02 -14.68
CA GLN A 30 19.18 2.40 -14.25
C GLN A 30 20.68 2.68 -14.09
N ARG A 31 21.43 1.79 -13.41
CA ARG A 31 22.89 1.92 -13.29
C ARG A 31 23.59 1.91 -14.65
N ARG A 32 23.15 1.06 -15.58
CA ARG A 32 23.67 1.01 -16.95
C ARG A 32 23.38 2.31 -17.72
N LEU A 33 22.20 2.86 -17.54
CA LEU A 33 21.81 4.14 -18.13
C LEU A 33 22.67 5.28 -17.57
N SER A 34 22.82 5.38 -16.25
CA SER A 34 23.68 6.39 -15.60
C SER A 34 25.12 6.35 -16.13
N ARG A 35 25.73 5.15 -16.22
CA ARG A 35 27.09 5.02 -16.78
C ARG A 35 27.18 5.50 -18.22
N LYS A 36 26.16 5.28 -19.05
CA LYS A 36 26.14 5.79 -20.43
C LYS A 36 26.11 7.32 -20.48
N TYR A 37 25.34 7.96 -19.60
CA TYR A 37 25.33 9.42 -19.48
C TYR A 37 26.67 9.96 -19.01
N GLU A 38 27.31 9.33 -18.01
CA GLU A 38 28.64 9.72 -17.51
C GLU A 38 29.70 9.59 -18.61
N MET A 39 29.70 8.47 -19.36
CA MET A 39 30.64 8.28 -20.49
C MET A 39 30.43 9.31 -21.58
N ARG A 40 29.19 9.66 -21.91
CA ARG A 40 28.87 10.73 -22.88
C ARG A 40 29.45 12.07 -22.40
N LYS A 41 29.25 12.40 -21.11
CA LYS A 41 29.79 13.66 -20.52
C LYS A 41 31.31 13.70 -20.60
N LYS A 42 32.00 12.60 -20.27
CA LYS A 42 33.48 12.53 -20.30
C LYS A 42 34.09 12.65 -21.70
N LYS A 43 33.37 12.18 -22.73
CA LYS A 43 33.86 12.21 -24.13
C LYS A 43 33.59 13.53 -24.88
N GLY A 44 33.06 14.55 -24.20
CA GLY A 44 32.91 15.92 -24.75
C GLY A 44 31.91 16.06 -25.90
N GLY A 45 31.15 15.01 -26.22
CA GLY A 45 30.22 15.07 -27.34
C GLY A 45 29.40 13.79 -27.53
N SER A 46 28.37 13.86 -28.36
CA SER A 46 27.49 12.73 -28.66
C SER A 46 27.56 12.40 -30.13
N THR A 47 28.04 11.18 -30.45
CA THR A 47 27.78 10.62 -31.77
C THR A 47 26.29 10.22 -31.87
N ALA A 48 25.71 10.23 -33.08
CA ALA A 48 24.33 9.80 -33.31
C ALA A 48 24.08 8.37 -32.73
N THR A 49 25.04 7.46 -32.91
CA THR A 49 24.99 6.09 -32.40
C THR A 49 24.96 6.02 -30.86
N ALA A 50 25.78 6.87 -30.18
CA ALA A 50 25.78 6.93 -28.72
C ALA A 50 24.45 7.48 -28.17
N SER A 51 23.86 8.45 -28.87
CA SER A 51 22.54 9.00 -28.54
C SER A 51 21.43 7.93 -28.68
N ALA A 52 21.40 7.20 -29.81
CA ALA A 52 20.44 6.13 -30.05
C ALA A 52 20.53 4.99 -29.00
N ASN A 53 21.75 4.64 -28.58
CA ASN A 53 21.98 3.64 -27.53
C ASN A 53 21.51 4.10 -26.13
N ILE A 54 21.59 5.39 -25.83
CA ILE A 54 21.03 5.96 -24.58
C ILE A 54 19.51 5.91 -24.64
N GLU A 55 18.88 6.31 -25.75
CA GLU A 55 17.42 6.28 -25.90
C GLU A 55 16.85 4.85 -25.80
N LYS A 56 17.48 3.86 -26.45
CA LYS A 56 17.11 2.45 -26.28
C LYS A 56 17.15 2.00 -24.82
N LYS A 57 18.18 2.45 -24.07
CA LYS A 57 18.32 2.11 -22.65
C LYS A 57 17.28 2.84 -21.79
N LYS A 58 16.97 4.08 -22.08
CA LYS A 58 15.92 4.87 -21.42
C LYS A 58 14.56 4.20 -21.60
N LEU A 59 14.20 3.80 -22.82
CA LEU A 59 12.98 3.03 -23.09
C LEU A 59 12.92 1.72 -22.30
N SER A 60 14.06 1.01 -22.17
CA SER A 60 14.13 -0.21 -21.35
C SER A 60 13.79 0.07 -19.88
N VAL A 61 14.32 1.16 -19.30
CA VAL A 61 14.03 1.59 -17.93
C VAL A 61 12.55 1.99 -17.78
N GLN A 62 12.02 2.77 -18.72
CA GLN A 62 10.60 3.18 -18.72
C GLN A 62 9.65 1.98 -18.77
N ARG A 63 9.94 0.99 -19.63
CA ARG A 63 9.15 -0.26 -19.72
C ARG A 63 9.16 -1.05 -18.41
N LEU A 64 10.27 -1.06 -17.69
CA LEU A 64 10.34 -1.74 -16.40
C LEU A 64 9.54 -1.00 -15.31
N HIS A 65 9.59 0.33 -15.28
CA HIS A 65 8.72 1.14 -14.43
C HIS A 65 7.25 0.87 -14.72
N GLN A 66 6.87 0.86 -16.01
CA GLN A 66 5.49 0.56 -16.42
C GLN A 66 5.03 -0.82 -15.99
N ARG A 67 5.91 -1.84 -16.12
CA ARG A 67 5.59 -3.22 -15.66
C ARG A 67 5.34 -3.29 -14.17
N LEU A 68 6.17 -2.61 -13.36
CA LEU A 68 5.96 -2.53 -11.90
C LEU A 68 4.67 -1.79 -11.55
N ALA A 69 4.40 -0.66 -12.21
CA ALA A 69 3.16 0.10 -12.01
C ALA A 69 1.92 -0.74 -12.38
N ASN A 70 1.97 -1.48 -13.49
CA ASN A 70 0.88 -2.36 -13.92
C ASN A 70 0.67 -3.53 -12.95
N LEU A 71 1.76 -4.14 -12.44
CA LEU A 71 1.68 -5.21 -11.45
C LEU A 71 0.95 -4.74 -10.18
N ARG A 72 1.33 -3.57 -9.66
CA ARG A 72 0.71 -2.96 -8.47
C ARG A 72 -0.76 -2.59 -8.71
N ARG A 73 -1.05 -1.99 -9.86
CA ARG A 73 -2.42 -1.59 -10.24
C ARG A 73 -3.34 -2.80 -10.42
N ASN A 74 -2.84 -3.86 -11.07
CA ASN A 74 -3.62 -5.08 -11.25
C ASN A 74 -3.96 -5.72 -9.90
N HIS A 75 -2.98 -5.84 -9.01
CA HIS A 75 -3.21 -6.36 -7.65
C HIS A 75 -4.21 -5.50 -6.87
N GLU A 76 -4.05 -4.16 -6.90
CA GLU A 76 -4.99 -3.21 -6.29
C GLU A 76 -6.43 -3.45 -6.80
N ASN A 77 -6.61 -3.61 -8.12
CA ASN A 77 -7.93 -3.87 -8.71
C ASN A 77 -8.49 -5.24 -8.31
N GLN A 78 -7.66 -6.28 -8.21
CA GLN A 78 -8.07 -7.60 -7.74
C GLN A 78 -8.54 -7.57 -6.28
N VAL A 79 -7.81 -6.87 -5.41
CA VAL A 79 -8.22 -6.69 -4.00
C VAL A 79 -9.55 -5.93 -3.91
N ILE A 80 -9.69 -4.83 -4.65
CA ILE A 80 -10.94 -4.06 -4.69
C ILE A 80 -12.11 -4.94 -5.17
N HIS A 81 -11.90 -5.71 -6.23
CA HIS A 81 -12.94 -6.63 -6.75
C HIS A 81 -13.36 -7.62 -5.66
N ALA A 82 -12.40 -8.29 -5.02
CA ALA A 82 -12.69 -9.28 -3.98
C ALA A 82 -13.40 -8.68 -2.74
N LEU A 83 -13.18 -7.39 -2.44
CA LEU A 83 -13.86 -6.69 -1.35
C LEU A 83 -15.31 -6.35 -1.68
N VAL A 84 -15.61 -5.96 -2.93
CA VAL A 84 -16.95 -5.51 -3.32
C VAL A 84 -17.82 -6.61 -3.87
N GLU A 85 -17.24 -7.73 -4.33
CA GLU A 85 -17.96 -8.87 -4.91
C GLU A 85 -18.98 -9.49 -3.95
N GLN A 86 -18.65 -9.51 -2.65
CA GLN A 86 -19.54 -10.01 -1.60
C GLN A 86 -20.69 -9.06 -1.25
N LYS A 87 -20.72 -7.87 -1.88
CA LYS A 87 -21.74 -6.83 -1.64
C LYS A 87 -22.00 -6.58 -0.15
N PRO A 88 -20.97 -6.29 0.66
CA PRO A 88 -21.18 -5.99 2.06
C PRO A 88 -22.06 -4.75 2.21
N ARG A 89 -22.81 -4.65 3.30
CA ARG A 89 -23.64 -3.47 3.58
C ARG A 89 -22.82 -2.19 3.65
N PHE A 90 -21.62 -2.27 4.19
CA PHE A 90 -20.68 -1.14 4.28
C PHE A 90 -19.21 -1.62 4.26
N ILE A 91 -18.32 -0.70 3.92
CA ILE A 91 -16.86 -0.88 4.01
C ILE A 91 -16.30 0.29 4.81
N THR A 92 -15.66 0.01 5.95
CA THR A 92 -14.98 1.02 6.76
C THR A 92 -13.47 0.94 6.56
N VAL A 93 -12.83 2.08 6.29
CA VAL A 93 -11.37 2.20 6.15
C VAL A 93 -10.80 3.24 7.09
N GLU A 94 -9.51 3.13 7.41
CA GLU A 94 -8.78 4.15 8.18
C GLU A 94 -8.54 5.43 7.37
N ASP A 95 -8.59 6.60 8.04
CA ASP A 95 -8.15 7.87 7.45
C ASP A 95 -6.62 8.04 7.58
N LEU A 96 -5.88 7.32 6.75
CA LEU A 96 -4.42 7.38 6.77
C LEU A 96 -3.91 8.76 6.29
N ASN A 97 -3.05 9.39 7.11
CA ASN A 97 -2.33 10.59 6.71
C ASN A 97 -1.18 10.26 5.75
N VAL A 98 -1.51 9.90 4.51
CA VAL A 98 -0.53 9.50 3.48
C VAL A 98 0.48 10.61 3.24
N THR A 99 0.06 11.88 3.20
CA THR A 99 0.96 13.04 2.99
C THR A 99 1.98 13.15 4.12
N GLY A 100 1.55 12.99 5.38
CA GLY A 100 2.45 12.97 6.52
C GLY A 100 3.44 11.79 6.48
N MET A 101 2.95 10.60 6.14
CA MET A 101 3.80 9.40 5.98
C MET A 101 4.85 9.56 4.88
N MET A 102 4.51 10.24 3.78
CA MET A 102 5.43 10.50 2.66
C MET A 102 6.58 11.46 3.03
N LYS A 103 6.41 12.33 4.03
CA LYS A 103 7.48 13.21 4.53
C LYS A 103 8.59 12.43 5.24
N ASN A 104 8.29 11.25 5.77
CA ASN A 104 9.31 10.39 6.38
C ASN A 104 10.08 9.64 5.29
N ARG A 105 11.34 10.03 5.04
CA ARG A 105 12.19 9.46 3.98
C ARG A 105 12.43 7.95 4.11
N HIS A 106 12.33 7.38 5.31
CA HIS A 106 12.48 5.93 5.53
C HIS A 106 11.22 5.14 5.12
N LEU A 107 10.05 5.78 5.16
CA LEU A 107 8.76 5.17 4.84
C LEU A 107 8.23 5.57 3.47
N SER A 108 8.65 6.72 2.94
CA SER A 108 8.09 7.33 1.71
C SER A 108 8.05 6.37 0.52
N LYS A 109 9.12 5.61 0.30
CA LYS A 109 9.16 4.61 -0.76
C LYS A 109 8.10 3.52 -0.56
N ALA A 110 8.03 2.93 0.63
CA ALA A 110 7.08 1.87 0.95
C ALA A 110 5.64 2.37 0.85
N VAL A 111 5.35 3.56 1.37
CA VAL A 111 4.04 4.21 1.30
C VAL A 111 3.63 4.48 -0.14
N SER A 112 4.53 5.05 -0.96
CA SER A 112 4.30 5.29 -2.39
C SER A 112 4.01 4.00 -3.15
N GLU A 113 4.74 2.93 -2.84
CA GLU A 113 4.58 1.62 -3.48
C GLU A 113 3.29 0.90 -3.08
N GLN A 114 2.74 1.18 -1.90
CA GLN A 114 1.46 0.65 -1.41
C GLN A 114 0.24 1.34 -2.04
N ARG A 115 0.41 2.57 -2.55
CA ARG A 115 -0.64 3.32 -3.24
C ARG A 115 -1.92 3.52 -2.41
N PHE A 116 -1.80 3.73 -1.09
CA PHE A 116 -2.94 3.82 -0.17
C PHE A 116 -4.02 4.80 -0.63
N TYR A 117 -3.63 5.99 -1.09
CA TYR A 117 -4.58 6.98 -1.60
C TYR A 117 -5.35 6.46 -2.83
N SER A 118 -4.64 5.92 -3.83
CA SER A 118 -5.26 5.37 -5.04
C SER A 118 -6.22 4.21 -4.71
N PHE A 119 -5.80 3.33 -3.80
CA PHE A 119 -6.63 2.21 -3.34
C PHE A 119 -7.93 2.71 -2.69
N ARG A 120 -7.84 3.64 -1.73
CA ARG A 120 -9.01 4.20 -1.05
C ARG A 120 -9.98 4.85 -2.03
N GLU A 121 -9.49 5.70 -2.93
CA GLU A 121 -10.33 6.41 -3.90
C GLU A 121 -11.01 5.47 -4.90
N LYS A 122 -10.31 4.46 -5.38
CA LYS A 122 -10.90 3.46 -6.28
C LYS A 122 -11.92 2.59 -5.57
N LEU A 123 -11.62 2.16 -4.33
CA LEU A 123 -12.54 1.37 -3.53
C LEU A 123 -13.81 2.16 -3.23
N ARG A 124 -13.68 3.45 -2.83
CA ARG A 124 -14.82 4.35 -2.61
C ARG A 124 -15.71 4.43 -3.85
N ARG A 125 -15.14 4.79 -5.01
CA ARG A 125 -15.88 4.90 -6.27
C ARG A 125 -16.56 3.59 -6.67
N LYS A 126 -15.88 2.47 -6.46
CA LYS A 126 -16.46 1.16 -6.79
C LYS A 126 -17.59 0.79 -5.84
N ALA A 127 -17.45 1.08 -4.55
CA ALA A 127 -18.50 0.89 -3.55
C ALA A 127 -19.75 1.74 -3.87
N GLU A 128 -19.55 3.02 -4.19
CA GLU A 128 -20.61 3.95 -4.58
C GLU A 128 -21.42 3.44 -5.78
N ILE A 129 -20.75 2.99 -6.85
CA ILE A 129 -21.40 2.45 -8.06
C ILE A 129 -22.30 1.23 -7.75
N ILE A 130 -21.94 0.43 -6.73
CA ILE A 130 -22.65 -0.82 -6.40
C ILE A 130 -23.65 -0.60 -5.26
N GLY A 131 -23.71 0.59 -4.68
CA GLY A 131 -24.59 0.93 -3.55
C GLY A 131 -24.09 0.44 -2.19
N ILE A 132 -22.77 0.22 -2.03
CA ILE A 132 -22.13 -0.13 -0.76
C ILE A 132 -21.80 1.16 -0.01
N GLU A 133 -22.24 1.30 1.24
CA GLU A 133 -21.90 2.44 2.08
C GLU A 133 -20.40 2.47 2.38
N PHE A 134 -19.73 3.57 2.00
CA PHE A 134 -18.30 3.72 2.23
C PHE A 134 -18.05 4.63 3.42
N ARG A 135 -17.36 4.12 4.44
CA ARG A 135 -17.09 4.77 5.71
C ARG A 135 -15.61 5.05 5.88
N ILE A 136 -15.27 6.22 6.39
CA ILE A 136 -13.92 6.56 6.79
C ILE A 136 -13.92 6.76 8.30
N ALA A 137 -13.20 5.90 9.02
CA ALA A 137 -13.07 6.00 10.47
C ALA A 137 -12.36 7.31 10.86
N ASP A 138 -12.67 7.83 12.06
CA ASP A 138 -11.96 8.99 12.59
C ASP A 138 -10.45 8.76 12.60
N ARG A 139 -9.69 9.80 12.23
CA ARG A 139 -8.22 9.74 12.12
C ARG A 139 -7.53 9.36 13.42
N PHE A 140 -8.11 9.75 14.53
CA PHE A 140 -7.55 9.51 15.88
C PHE A 140 -8.12 8.26 16.54
N TYR A 141 -8.98 7.53 15.84
CA TYR A 141 -9.51 6.27 16.35
C TYR A 141 -8.39 5.23 16.50
N LEU A 142 -8.18 4.77 17.74
CA LEU A 142 -7.08 3.87 18.08
C LEU A 142 -7.41 2.40 17.78
N SER A 143 -7.80 2.09 16.54
CA SER A 143 -8.25 0.77 16.12
C SER A 143 -7.31 -0.37 16.55
N SER A 144 -6.00 -0.20 16.34
CA SER A 144 -4.99 -1.22 16.66
C SER A 144 -4.61 -1.32 18.14
N LYS A 145 -5.02 -0.34 18.96
CA LYS A 145 -4.75 -0.31 20.40
C LYS A 145 -5.97 -0.65 21.26
N THR A 146 -7.15 -0.60 20.70
CA THR A 146 -8.41 -0.92 21.37
C THR A 146 -8.65 -2.42 21.35
N CYS A 147 -9.00 -3.00 22.48
CA CYS A 147 -9.39 -4.40 22.57
C CYS A 147 -10.78 -4.59 21.93
N HIS A 148 -10.89 -5.46 20.95
CA HIS A 148 -12.16 -5.74 20.30
C HIS A 148 -13.18 -6.39 21.27
N ALA A 149 -12.70 -7.20 22.22
CA ALA A 149 -13.58 -7.92 23.14
C ALA A 149 -14.14 -7.04 24.28
N CYS A 150 -13.33 -6.14 24.87
CA CYS A 150 -13.74 -5.38 26.06
C CYS A 150 -13.63 -3.86 25.91
N GLY A 151 -13.17 -3.34 24.79
CA GLY A 151 -13.02 -1.91 24.56
C GLY A 151 -11.83 -1.24 25.26
N HIS A 152 -11.04 -1.97 26.09
CA HIS A 152 -9.88 -1.41 26.78
C HIS A 152 -8.83 -0.88 25.79
N VAL A 153 -8.31 0.32 26.02
CA VAL A 153 -7.24 0.91 25.20
C VAL A 153 -5.88 0.60 25.79
N HIS A 154 -5.11 -0.26 25.12
CA HIS A 154 -3.75 -0.61 25.50
C HIS A 154 -2.75 0.47 25.04
N SER A 155 -2.62 1.57 25.81
CA SER A 155 -1.78 2.73 25.47
C SER A 155 -0.31 2.38 25.21
N ARG A 156 0.25 1.41 25.96
CA ARG A 156 1.66 0.98 25.91
C ARG A 156 1.95 -0.09 24.83
N LEU A 157 0.99 -0.44 23.97
CA LEU A 157 1.20 -1.43 22.91
C LEU A 157 2.31 -0.96 21.95
N LYS A 158 3.37 -1.76 21.84
CA LYS A 158 4.52 -1.44 20.98
C LYS A 158 4.15 -1.60 19.51
N LEU A 159 4.65 -0.70 18.65
CA LEU A 159 4.43 -0.76 17.20
C LEU A 159 4.95 -2.06 16.55
N LYS A 160 5.96 -2.69 17.16
CA LYS A 160 6.54 -3.97 16.68
C LYS A 160 5.66 -5.19 17.01
N ALA A 161 4.72 -5.08 17.95
CA ALA A 161 3.86 -6.18 18.33
C ALA A 161 2.99 -6.60 17.14
N ARG A 162 3.00 -7.87 16.80
CA ARG A 162 2.12 -8.45 15.78
C ARG A 162 0.89 -9.09 16.40
N ILE A 163 1.04 -9.60 17.60
CA ILE A 163 -0.06 -10.15 18.40
C ILE A 163 -0.53 -9.08 19.38
N TYR A 164 -1.82 -8.86 19.40
CA TYR A 164 -2.50 -8.05 20.41
C TYR A 164 -2.86 -8.94 21.59
N VAL A 165 -2.49 -8.54 22.80
CA VAL A 165 -2.88 -9.20 24.05
C VAL A 165 -3.49 -8.14 24.95
N CYS A 166 -4.75 -8.30 25.33
CA CYS A 166 -5.42 -7.36 26.21
C CYS A 166 -4.97 -7.55 27.67
N PRO A 167 -4.44 -6.51 28.34
CA PRO A 167 -4.01 -6.63 29.74
C PRO A 167 -5.16 -6.75 30.73
N VAL A 168 -6.40 -6.51 30.31
CA VAL A 168 -7.59 -6.51 31.18
C VAL A 168 -8.37 -7.80 31.07
N CYS A 169 -8.73 -8.23 29.84
CA CYS A 169 -9.58 -9.40 29.64
C CYS A 169 -8.85 -10.63 29.08
N GLY A 170 -7.54 -10.53 28.81
CA GLY A 170 -6.75 -11.63 28.26
C GLY A 170 -7.00 -11.95 26.77
N TYR A 171 -7.91 -11.22 26.10
CA TYR A 171 -8.18 -11.43 24.67
C TYR A 171 -6.88 -11.34 23.86
N THR A 172 -6.65 -12.35 23.01
CA THR A 172 -5.44 -12.46 22.18
C THR A 172 -5.83 -12.64 20.73
N GLU A 173 -5.27 -11.82 19.84
CA GLU A 173 -5.56 -11.85 18.40
C GLU A 173 -4.38 -11.27 17.59
N ASP A 174 -4.32 -11.54 16.27
CA ASP A 174 -3.47 -10.73 15.38
C ASP A 174 -3.85 -9.26 15.52
N ARG A 175 -2.86 -8.37 15.68
CA ARG A 175 -3.11 -6.94 15.94
C ARG A 175 -3.86 -6.27 14.79
N ASP A 176 -3.56 -6.64 13.56
CA ASP A 176 -4.16 -6.01 12.39
C ASP A 176 -5.59 -6.56 12.17
N LEU A 177 -5.86 -7.82 12.52
CA LEU A 177 -7.22 -8.37 12.56
C LEU A 177 -8.05 -7.74 13.68
N ASN A 178 -7.49 -7.58 14.89
CA ASN A 178 -8.14 -6.84 15.98
C ASN A 178 -8.51 -5.40 15.52
N ALA A 179 -7.62 -4.72 14.80
CA ALA A 179 -7.90 -3.40 14.25
C ALA A 179 -9.03 -3.43 13.20
N ALA A 180 -9.04 -4.43 12.32
CA ALA A 180 -10.08 -4.59 11.31
C ALA A 180 -11.47 -4.85 11.93
N LEU A 181 -11.53 -5.64 12.99
CA LEU A 181 -12.76 -5.88 13.76
C LEU A 181 -13.26 -4.58 14.42
N ASN A 182 -12.35 -3.81 15.03
CA ASN A 182 -12.67 -2.52 15.61
C ASN A 182 -13.15 -1.50 14.57
N LEU A 183 -12.57 -1.48 13.38
CA LEU A 183 -13.02 -0.64 12.28
C LEU A 183 -14.39 -1.04 11.75
N ARG A 184 -14.72 -2.32 11.74
CA ARG A 184 -16.05 -2.80 11.38
C ARG A 184 -17.11 -2.26 12.34
N ASP A 185 -16.83 -2.30 13.64
CA ASP A 185 -17.82 -2.06 14.69
C ASP A 185 -17.80 -0.61 15.22
N THR A 186 -16.85 0.23 14.76
CA THR A 186 -16.77 1.63 15.19
C THR A 186 -18.01 2.43 14.81
N LYS A 187 -18.44 3.30 15.72
CA LYS A 187 -19.45 4.33 15.45
C LYS A 187 -18.84 5.69 15.09
N ASN A 188 -17.51 5.82 15.23
CA ASN A 188 -16.78 7.05 14.96
C ASN A 188 -16.27 7.05 13.51
N TYR A 189 -17.14 7.35 12.58
CA TYR A 189 -16.81 7.42 11.15
C TYR A 189 -17.61 8.54 10.46
N ARG A 190 -17.16 8.93 9.28
CA ARG A 190 -17.93 9.73 8.33
C ARG A 190 -18.22 8.92 7.06
N ILE A 191 -19.37 9.16 6.46
CA ILE A 191 -19.71 8.62 5.14
C ILE A 191 -18.98 9.47 4.09
N ALA A 192 -18.40 8.84 3.07
CA ALA A 192 -17.60 9.50 2.04
C ALA A 192 -18.12 9.22 0.63
#